data_e22aca09428274dc2cf8c1e5d4f7d36b
#
_entry.id   e22aca09428274dc2cf8c1e5d4f7d36b
#
_cell.length_a   1.000
_cell.length_b   1.000
_cell.length_c   1.000
_cell.angle_alpha   90.00
_cell.angle_beta   90.00
_cell.angle_gamma   90.00
#
_symmetry.space_group_name_H-M   'P 1'
#
loop_
_entity.id
_entity.type
_entity.pdbx_description
1 polymer ?
#
loop_
_entity_poly.entity_id
_entity_poly.type
_entity_poly.pdbx_seq_one_letter_code
_entity_poly.pdbx_strand_id
1 'polypeptide(L)'
;MTAKKQNPAEGPTQAEWAAIADAILPGGALGTNMVPKAERFIICRGQGARVEDLQGNWHIDYVLGAGALILGHAHPAPMKAVEEQLAKGIHFFGTLNEACLHLARELTDAIP
;
A
#
# COMPACT_ATOMS: atom_id res chain seq x y z
N MET A 1 -31.01 -15.44 -15.00
CA MET A 1 -29.97 -14.46 -14.60
C MET A 1 -28.72 -14.77 -15.42
N THR A 2 -28.49 -14.01 -16.48
CA THR A 2 -27.33 -14.20 -17.37
C THR A 2 -26.11 -13.56 -16.71
N ALA A 3 -25.15 -14.38 -16.31
CA ALA A 3 -23.84 -13.90 -15.85
C ALA A 3 -23.21 -13.04 -16.97
N LYS A 4 -22.97 -11.76 -16.69
CA LYS A 4 -22.18 -10.90 -17.59
C LYS A 4 -20.81 -11.54 -17.78
N LYS A 5 -20.46 -11.92 -19.02
CA LYS A 5 -19.10 -12.30 -19.38
C LYS A 5 -18.20 -11.12 -19.10
N GLN A 6 -17.35 -11.23 -18.08
CA GLN A 6 -16.31 -10.24 -17.80
C GLN A 6 -15.33 -10.19 -18.96
N ASN A 7 -14.99 -8.98 -19.37
CA ASN A 7 -13.88 -8.77 -20.30
C ASN A 7 -12.58 -9.10 -19.53
N PRO A 8 -11.75 -10.04 -19.98
CA PRO A 8 -10.53 -10.43 -19.26
C PRO A 8 -9.47 -9.32 -19.13
N ALA A 9 -9.70 -8.15 -19.71
CA ALA A 9 -8.85 -6.97 -19.60
C ALA A 9 -9.25 -6.03 -18.44
N GLU A 10 -10.42 -6.20 -17.82
CA GLU A 10 -10.87 -5.40 -16.66
C GLU A 10 -10.88 -6.32 -15.44
N GLY A 11 -10.05 -6.01 -14.44
CA GLY A 11 -10.05 -6.69 -13.14
C GLY A 11 -11.40 -6.59 -12.42
N PRO A 12 -11.57 -7.27 -11.27
CA PRO A 12 -12.81 -7.21 -10.50
C PRO A 12 -13.18 -5.77 -10.13
N THR A 13 -14.47 -5.48 -10.14
CA THR A 13 -15.03 -4.21 -9.66
C THR A 13 -14.81 -4.05 -8.14
N GLN A 14 -14.99 -2.83 -7.63
CA GLN A 14 -14.92 -2.58 -6.19
C GLN A 14 -15.88 -3.48 -5.38
N ALA A 15 -17.10 -3.72 -5.86
CA ALA A 15 -18.06 -4.59 -5.19
C ALA A 15 -17.62 -6.07 -5.18
N GLU A 16 -17.04 -6.55 -6.28
CA GLU A 16 -16.49 -7.91 -6.36
C GLU A 16 -15.28 -8.07 -5.45
N TRP A 17 -14.36 -7.10 -5.40
CA TRP A 17 -13.25 -7.12 -4.47
C TRP A 17 -13.70 -7.07 -3.01
N ALA A 18 -14.73 -6.26 -2.68
CA ALA A 18 -15.30 -6.22 -1.34
C ALA A 18 -15.91 -7.57 -0.93
N ALA A 19 -16.61 -8.24 -1.86
CA ALA A 19 -17.16 -9.58 -1.61
C ALA A 19 -16.05 -10.64 -1.42
N ILE A 20 -14.96 -10.55 -2.21
CA ILE A 20 -13.79 -11.40 -2.04
C ILE A 20 -13.16 -11.15 -0.66
N ALA A 21 -12.96 -9.91 -0.26
CA ALA A 21 -12.40 -9.57 1.05
C ALA A 21 -13.24 -10.13 2.20
N ASP A 22 -14.58 -10.01 2.13
CA ASP A 22 -15.48 -10.58 3.13
C ASP A 22 -15.38 -12.12 3.21
N ALA A 23 -15.07 -12.79 2.11
CA ALA A 23 -14.98 -14.26 2.06
C ALA A 23 -13.62 -14.79 2.57
N ILE A 24 -12.51 -14.06 2.37
CA ILE A 24 -11.17 -14.58 2.61
C ILE A 24 -10.41 -13.89 3.74
N LEU A 25 -10.84 -12.69 4.16
CA LEU A 25 -10.18 -11.95 5.24
C LEU A 25 -11.02 -11.98 6.53
N PRO A 26 -10.42 -12.18 7.70
CA PRO A 26 -11.10 -12.05 8.96
C PRO A 26 -11.75 -10.66 9.11
N GLY A 27 -13.09 -10.63 9.23
CA GLY A 27 -13.86 -9.37 9.26
C GLY A 27 -13.84 -8.56 7.95
N GLY A 28 -13.37 -9.13 6.85
CA GLY A 28 -13.31 -8.47 5.52
C GLY A 28 -12.35 -7.28 5.47
N ALA A 29 -11.33 -7.23 6.33
CA ALA A 29 -10.39 -6.12 6.44
C ALA A 29 -8.96 -6.61 6.72
N LEU A 30 -7.98 -5.75 6.43
CA LEU A 30 -6.59 -5.95 6.82
C LEU A 30 -6.31 -5.22 8.15
N GLY A 31 -5.62 -5.91 9.05
CA GLY A 31 -5.23 -5.35 10.36
C GLY A 31 -6.40 -5.23 11.35
N THR A 32 -6.22 -4.39 12.35
CA THR A 32 -7.14 -4.23 13.49
C THR A 32 -8.22 -3.16 13.27
N ASN A 33 -8.10 -2.35 12.22
CA ASN A 33 -9.04 -1.27 11.94
C ASN A 33 -10.25 -1.80 11.18
N MET A 34 -11.35 -1.97 11.89
CA MET A 34 -12.63 -2.37 11.31
C MET A 34 -13.35 -1.15 10.75
N VAL A 35 -13.39 -1.04 9.43
CA VAL A 35 -14.19 -0.01 8.73
C VAL A 35 -15.58 -0.60 8.45
N PRO A 36 -16.68 0.14 8.74
CA PRO A 36 -18.02 -0.28 8.40
C PRO A 36 -18.16 -0.64 6.92
N LYS A 37 -18.90 -1.69 6.57
CA LYS A 37 -19.00 -2.18 5.18
C LYS A 37 -19.42 -1.10 4.19
N ALA A 38 -20.30 -0.21 4.59
CA ALA A 38 -20.80 0.88 3.74
C ALA A 38 -19.73 1.96 3.43
N GLU A 39 -18.68 2.00 4.24
CA GLU A 39 -17.60 3.00 4.12
C GLU A 39 -16.31 2.40 3.54
N ARG A 40 -16.31 1.09 3.21
CA ARG A 40 -15.14 0.42 2.64
C ARG A 40 -14.98 0.76 1.18
N PHE A 41 -13.77 1.09 0.81
CA PHE A 41 -13.35 1.26 -0.57
C PHE A 41 -12.00 0.59 -0.80
N ILE A 42 -11.75 0.19 -2.03
CA ILE A 42 -10.51 -0.47 -2.43
C ILE A 42 -9.59 0.57 -3.06
N ILE A 43 -8.45 0.78 -2.43
CA ILE A 43 -7.44 1.73 -2.91
C ILE A 43 -6.64 1.09 -4.04
N CYS A 44 -6.44 1.80 -5.14
CA CYS A 44 -5.64 1.36 -6.27
C CYS A 44 -4.32 2.13 -6.43
N ARG A 45 -4.25 3.37 -5.94
CA ARG A 45 -2.99 4.15 -5.93
C ARG A 45 -3.02 5.26 -4.89
N GLY A 46 -1.84 5.81 -4.60
CA GLY A 46 -1.68 6.98 -3.74
C GLY A 46 -0.69 7.98 -4.33
N GLN A 47 -0.89 9.27 -4.03
CA GLN A 47 0.02 10.34 -4.40
C GLN A 47 -0.02 11.47 -3.36
N GLY A 48 1.12 11.83 -2.80
CA GLY A 48 1.19 12.81 -1.72
C GLY A 48 0.30 12.41 -0.53
N ALA A 49 -0.60 13.28 -0.10
CA ALA A 49 -1.53 13.04 1.00
C ALA A 49 -2.87 12.41 0.54
N ARG A 50 -2.95 11.83 -0.64
CA ARG A 50 -4.21 11.33 -1.20
C ARG A 50 -4.08 9.92 -1.72
N VAL A 51 -5.20 9.19 -1.65
CA VAL A 51 -5.38 7.85 -2.24
C VAL A 51 -6.56 7.86 -3.19
N GLU A 52 -6.49 7.05 -4.24
CA GLU A 52 -7.56 6.88 -5.22
C GLU A 52 -8.17 5.48 -5.07
N ASP A 53 -9.50 5.42 -5.09
CA ASP A 53 -10.22 4.16 -5.10
C ASP A 53 -10.40 3.61 -6.54
N LEU A 54 -10.90 2.37 -6.65
CA LEU A 54 -11.15 1.72 -7.94
C LEU A 54 -12.24 2.41 -8.79
N GLN A 55 -13.00 3.36 -8.21
CA GLN A 55 -14.00 4.14 -8.92
C GLN A 55 -13.44 5.47 -9.43
N GLY A 56 -12.17 5.79 -9.13
CA GLY A 56 -11.50 7.04 -9.51
C GLY A 56 -11.73 8.19 -8.54
N ASN A 57 -12.36 7.96 -7.37
CA ASN A 57 -12.52 9.00 -6.37
C ASN A 57 -11.23 9.17 -5.56
N TRP A 58 -10.88 10.43 -5.30
CA TRP A 58 -9.72 10.78 -4.49
C TRP A 58 -10.13 11.14 -3.07
N HIS A 59 -9.48 10.50 -2.11
CA HIS A 59 -9.67 10.68 -0.68
C HIS A 59 -8.40 11.25 -0.05
N ILE A 60 -8.55 12.05 1.02
CA ILE A 60 -7.40 12.48 1.83
C ILE A 60 -7.04 11.34 2.77
N ASP A 61 -5.78 10.90 2.72
CA ASP A 61 -5.27 9.87 3.62
C ASP A 61 -4.68 10.50 4.90
N TYR A 62 -5.43 10.41 5.98
CA TYR A 62 -4.98 10.86 7.31
C TYR A 62 -4.17 9.78 8.06
N VAL A 63 -4.17 8.54 7.56
CA VAL A 63 -3.47 7.42 8.21
C VAL A 63 -2.00 7.39 7.81
N LEU A 64 -1.70 7.65 6.53
CA LEU A 64 -0.35 7.70 5.96
C LEU A 64 0.54 6.53 6.42
N GLY A 65 0.00 5.31 6.30
CA GLY A 65 0.70 4.09 6.70
C GLY A 65 1.01 4.04 8.20
N ALA A 66 0.11 4.54 9.06
CA ALA A 66 0.29 4.68 10.50
C ALA A 66 1.52 5.55 10.88
N GLY A 67 1.76 6.61 10.09
CA GLY A 67 2.85 7.55 10.29
C GLY A 67 4.14 7.23 9.55
N ALA A 68 4.23 6.10 8.85
CA ALA A 68 5.42 5.73 8.08
C ALA A 68 5.61 6.58 6.82
N LEU A 69 4.54 7.11 6.23
CA LEU A 69 4.55 7.87 4.98
C LEU A 69 4.61 9.39 5.22
N ILE A 70 5.56 9.86 6.02
CA ILE A 70 5.72 11.30 6.34
C ILE A 70 5.96 12.19 5.11
N LEU A 71 6.51 11.64 4.03
CA LEU A 71 6.70 12.32 2.75
C LEU A 71 5.49 12.16 1.82
N GLY A 72 4.48 11.40 2.23
CA GLY A 72 3.32 11.05 1.42
C GLY A 72 3.57 9.89 0.46
N HIS A 73 2.49 9.47 -0.21
CA HIS A 73 2.51 8.39 -1.19
C HIS A 73 3.33 8.74 -2.42
N ALA A 74 4.05 7.77 -2.95
CA ALA A 74 4.80 7.84 -4.21
C ALA A 74 5.76 9.04 -4.29
N HIS A 75 6.38 9.43 -3.17
CA HIS A 75 7.37 10.51 -3.19
C HIS A 75 8.57 10.09 -4.05
N PRO A 76 9.03 10.94 -5.00
CA PRO A 76 10.01 10.53 -6.01
C PRO A 76 11.37 10.08 -5.44
N ALA A 77 11.83 10.67 -4.35
CA ALA A 77 13.13 10.33 -3.80
C ALA A 77 13.20 8.90 -3.23
N PRO A 78 12.29 8.46 -2.30
CA PRO A 78 12.25 7.06 -1.88
C PRO A 78 11.95 6.10 -3.03
N MET A 79 11.04 6.44 -3.94
CA MET A 79 10.69 5.58 -5.07
C MET A 79 11.91 5.28 -5.94
N LYS A 80 12.69 6.29 -6.29
CA LYS A 80 13.93 6.12 -7.04
C LYS A 80 14.94 5.22 -6.31
N ALA A 81 15.14 5.43 -5.01
CA ALA A 81 16.06 4.62 -4.22
C ALA A 81 15.61 3.14 -4.14
N VAL A 82 14.29 2.89 -4.03
CA VAL A 82 13.72 1.55 -4.05
C VAL A 82 13.92 0.88 -5.42
N GLU A 83 13.65 1.59 -6.52
CA GLU A 83 13.86 1.07 -7.88
C GLU A 83 15.33 0.68 -8.11
N GLU A 84 16.28 1.52 -7.70
CA GLU A 84 17.70 1.23 -7.78
C GLU A 84 18.11 0.01 -6.93
N GLN A 85 17.51 -0.16 -5.75
CA GLN A 85 17.78 -1.29 -4.87
C GLN A 85 17.14 -2.59 -5.39
N LEU A 86 15.96 -2.53 -6.00
CA LEU A 86 15.29 -3.70 -6.59
C LEU A 86 16.19 -4.40 -7.64
N ALA A 87 16.93 -3.61 -8.44
CA ALA A 87 17.87 -4.14 -9.44
C ALA A 87 19.07 -4.89 -8.80
N LYS A 88 19.36 -4.64 -7.53
CA LYS A 88 20.49 -5.26 -6.78
C LYS A 88 20.04 -6.40 -5.88
N GLY A 89 18.72 -6.56 -5.67
CA GLY A 89 18.12 -7.48 -4.71
C GLY A 89 17.64 -6.80 -3.43
N ILE A 90 16.65 -7.40 -2.78
CA ILE A 90 15.94 -6.79 -1.64
C ILE A 90 15.94 -7.65 -0.37
N HIS A 91 16.40 -8.90 -0.45
CA HIS A 91 16.33 -9.82 0.68
C HIS A 91 17.70 -10.46 0.95
N PHE A 92 18.35 -10.02 2.02
CA PHE A 92 19.68 -10.46 2.43
C PHE A 92 19.63 -11.01 3.86
N PHE A 93 18.83 -12.06 4.06
CA PHE A 93 18.60 -12.64 5.38
C PHE A 93 19.92 -13.14 6.02
N GLY A 94 20.15 -12.71 7.25
CA GLY A 94 21.32 -13.13 8.05
C GLY A 94 22.65 -12.48 7.64
N THR A 95 22.67 -11.54 6.69
CA THR A 95 23.87 -10.83 6.26
C THR A 95 23.71 -9.31 6.38
N LEU A 96 24.83 -8.62 6.58
CA LEU A 96 24.86 -7.16 6.54
C LEU A 96 24.78 -6.70 5.09
N ASN A 97 24.11 -5.56 4.87
CA ASN A 97 24.09 -4.88 3.59
C ASN A 97 24.26 -3.36 3.79
N GLU A 98 24.68 -2.70 2.73
CA GLU A 98 25.02 -1.28 2.75
C GLU A 98 23.86 -0.39 3.19
N ALA A 99 22.64 -0.62 2.66
CA ALA A 99 21.45 0.16 3.00
C ALA A 99 21.09 0.05 4.49
N CYS A 100 21.21 -1.14 5.08
CA CYS A 100 20.97 -1.37 6.49
C CYS A 100 22.00 -0.62 7.37
N LEU A 101 23.28 -0.64 7.00
CA LEU A 101 24.32 0.06 7.74
C LEU A 101 24.20 1.57 7.65
N HIS A 102 23.83 2.10 6.50
CA HIS A 102 23.53 3.53 6.33
C HIS A 102 22.36 3.96 7.22
N LEU A 103 21.24 3.22 7.18
CA LEU A 103 20.09 3.54 8.02
C LEU A 103 20.44 3.48 9.52
N ALA A 104 21.17 2.45 9.96
CA ALA A 104 21.57 2.30 11.35
C ALA A 104 22.42 3.49 11.83
N ARG A 105 23.35 3.95 10.99
CA ARG A 105 24.16 5.14 11.28
C ARG A 105 23.31 6.40 11.42
N GLU A 106 22.45 6.68 10.43
CA GLU A 106 21.57 7.86 10.47
C GLU A 106 20.67 7.87 11.72
N LEU A 107 20.12 6.70 12.09
CA LEU A 107 19.32 6.60 13.31
C LEU A 107 20.14 6.84 14.59
N THR A 108 21.38 6.32 14.65
CA THR A 108 22.26 6.52 15.81
C THR A 108 22.70 7.97 15.94
N ASP A 109 22.92 8.65 14.81
CA ASP A 109 23.32 10.08 14.80
C ASP A 109 22.13 11.00 15.16
N ALA A 110 20.89 10.61 14.81
CA ALA A 110 19.69 11.38 15.06
C ALA A 110 19.10 11.18 16.47
N ILE A 111 19.36 10.04 17.10
CA ILE A 111 18.79 9.66 18.41
C ILE A 111 19.94 9.41 19.38
N PRO A 112 20.28 10.39 20.24
CA PRO A 112 21.39 10.28 21.21
C PRO A 112 21.13 9.26 22.32
#